data_bc5cd2febea51c67e772c9c9db7d56f1
#
_entry.id   bc5cd2febea51c67e772c9c9db7d56f1
#
_cell.length_a   1.000
_cell.length_b   1.000
_cell.length_c   1.000
_cell.angle_alpha   90.00
_cell.angle_beta   90.00
_cell.angle_gamma   90.00
#
_symmetry.space_group_name_H-M   'P 1'
#
loop_
_entity.id
_entity.type
_entity.pdbx_description
1 polymer ?
#
loop_
_entity_poly.entity_id
_entity_poly.type
_entity_poly.pdbx_seq_one_letter_code
_entity_poly.pdbx_strand_id
1 'polypeptide(L)'
;MALRPGRAYRKIERPYTRQSQRKPRKSYIKRVPKPKITEFELGKKGEYEYKLLLIAQRAVQIRHNALESARIAAVQTLEKNIGKGATYFLKIRIYPHHVLRENALATGAGADRFQQGMRQSFGKPIGTAAQVRVGQPLIEIRTNNVDVGKLAMKKASYKLPTPCKTVVE
;
A
#
# COMPACT_ATOMS: atom_id res chain seq x y z
N MET A 1 7.79 -6.15 17.48
CA MET A 1 6.87 -5.03 17.77
C MET A 1 5.58 -5.26 17.00
N ALA A 2 4.41 -5.24 17.66
CA ALA A 2 3.12 -5.43 17.00
C ALA A 2 2.80 -4.24 16.08
N LEU A 3 2.11 -4.50 14.95
CA LEU A 3 1.68 -3.46 14.04
C LEU A 3 0.58 -2.62 14.68
N ARG A 4 0.71 -1.30 14.65
CA ARG A 4 -0.38 -0.40 15.05
C ARG A 4 -1.60 -0.54 14.14
N PRO A 5 -2.81 -0.30 14.67
CA PRO A 5 -4.03 -0.31 13.86
C PRO A 5 -3.94 0.60 12.63
N GLY A 6 -4.47 0.16 11.48
CA GLY A 6 -4.42 0.91 10.23
C GLY A 6 -5.07 2.29 10.30
N ARG A 7 -6.07 2.45 11.17
CA ARG A 7 -6.76 3.73 11.39
C ARG A 7 -5.83 4.87 11.80
N ALA A 8 -4.72 4.57 12.51
CA ALA A 8 -3.75 5.58 12.96
C ALA A 8 -3.00 6.23 11.79
N TYR A 9 -2.92 5.56 10.63
CA TYR A 9 -2.16 6.02 9.47
C TYR A 9 -3.04 6.32 8.24
N ARG A 10 -4.35 6.29 8.38
CA ARG A 10 -5.29 6.46 7.27
C ARG A 10 -5.37 7.90 6.76
N LYS A 11 -5.22 8.88 7.65
CA LYS A 11 -5.32 10.30 7.31
C LYS A 11 -4.11 10.73 6.47
N ILE A 12 -4.36 11.48 5.40
CA ILE A 12 -3.29 12.08 4.61
C ILE A 12 -2.60 13.16 5.43
N GLU A 13 -1.29 13.06 5.54
CA GLU A 13 -0.44 14.01 6.23
C GLU A 13 0.43 14.77 5.23
N ARG A 14 0.92 15.94 5.67
CA ARG A 14 1.92 16.70 4.90
C ARG A 14 3.14 15.80 4.63
N PRO A 15 3.67 15.77 3.40
CA PRO A 15 4.88 15.00 3.12
C PRO A 15 6.08 15.66 3.81
N TYR A 16 6.59 15.02 4.84
CA TYR A 16 7.83 15.39 5.55
C TYR A 16 8.98 14.43 5.20
N THR A 17 8.77 13.55 4.23
CA THR A 17 9.72 12.51 3.80
C THR A 17 10.70 13.03 2.75
N ARG A 18 11.07 14.31 2.83
CA ARG A 18 12.00 14.93 1.91
C ARG A 18 13.33 14.17 1.91
N GLN A 19 13.63 13.54 0.78
CA GLN A 19 14.94 12.99 0.47
C GLN A 19 15.66 13.95 -0.46
N SER A 20 16.86 14.34 -0.09
CA SER A 20 17.71 15.12 -0.95
C SER A 20 18.78 14.24 -1.56
N GLN A 21 18.74 14.05 -2.88
CA GLN A 21 19.77 13.32 -3.61
C GLN A 21 21.11 14.09 -3.64
N ARG A 22 21.04 15.42 -3.77
CA ARG A 22 22.24 16.28 -3.83
C ARG A 22 22.88 16.51 -2.46
N LYS A 23 22.08 16.63 -1.41
CA LYS A 23 22.54 16.90 -0.04
C LYS A 23 21.84 15.94 0.93
N PRO A 24 22.31 14.69 1.06
CA PRO A 24 21.66 13.66 1.91
C PRO A 24 21.51 14.10 3.37
N ARG A 25 22.45 14.91 3.90
CA ARG A 25 22.40 15.48 5.26
C ARG A 25 21.16 16.35 5.51
N LYS A 26 20.57 16.95 4.46
CA LYS A 26 19.34 17.77 4.55
C LYS A 26 18.07 16.94 4.45
N SER A 27 18.15 15.62 4.38
CA SER A 27 16.99 14.75 4.39
C SER A 27 16.41 14.65 5.80
N TYR A 28 15.08 14.77 5.94
CA TYR A 28 14.42 14.58 7.23
C TYR A 28 14.51 13.12 7.72
N ILE A 29 14.56 12.17 6.79
CA ILE A 29 14.66 10.74 7.08
C ILE A 29 15.92 10.20 6.41
N LYS A 30 16.85 9.72 7.22
CA LYS A 30 18.15 9.22 6.74
C LYS A 30 18.06 7.79 6.16
N ARG A 31 17.16 6.97 6.71
CA ARG A 31 16.97 5.56 6.29
C ARG A 31 15.50 5.34 5.99
N VAL A 32 15.20 5.14 4.73
CA VAL A 32 13.85 4.82 4.29
C VAL A 32 13.68 3.31 4.28
N PRO A 33 12.69 2.76 5.02
CA PRO A 33 12.43 1.34 4.98
C PRO A 33 11.91 0.93 3.59
N LYS A 34 12.37 -0.19 3.08
CA LYS A 34 11.88 -0.74 1.83
C LYS A 34 10.38 -1.10 1.97
N PRO A 35 9.56 -0.85 0.96
CA PRO A 35 8.17 -1.29 0.97
C PRO A 35 8.12 -2.82 1.00
N LYS A 36 7.23 -3.37 1.82
CA LYS A 36 6.98 -4.82 1.89
C LYS A 36 5.95 -5.25 0.83
N ILE A 37 6.20 -4.88 -0.41
CA ILE A 37 5.46 -5.33 -1.58
C ILE A 37 6.44 -6.18 -2.37
N THR A 38 6.10 -7.44 -2.59
CA THR A 38 7.00 -8.38 -3.25
C THR A 38 7.16 -8.03 -4.72
N GLU A 39 6.04 -7.79 -5.40
CA GLU A 39 6.02 -7.50 -6.83
C GLU A 39 4.93 -6.48 -7.15
N PHE A 40 5.22 -5.56 -8.08
CA PHE A 40 4.26 -4.57 -8.56
C PHE A 40 3.56 -5.02 -9.84
N GLU A 41 4.16 -5.90 -10.60
CA GLU A 41 3.63 -6.47 -11.84
C GLU A 41 3.72 -7.99 -11.76
N LEU A 42 2.62 -8.67 -12.03
CA LEU A 42 2.50 -10.13 -12.00
C LEU A 42 1.74 -10.64 -13.21
N GLY A 43 2.01 -11.89 -13.58
CA GLY A 43 1.40 -12.54 -14.72
C GLY A 43 2.11 -12.23 -16.04
N LYS A 44 1.50 -12.63 -17.13
CA LYS A 44 2.08 -12.51 -18.48
C LYS A 44 1.67 -11.19 -19.12
N LYS A 45 2.64 -10.41 -19.59
CA LYS A 45 2.36 -9.22 -20.40
C LYS A 45 1.87 -9.65 -21.77
N GLY A 46 0.76 -9.07 -22.20
CA GLY A 46 0.16 -9.37 -23.50
C GLY A 46 -1.06 -8.51 -23.76
N GLU A 47 -1.70 -8.75 -24.87
CA GLU A 47 -3.00 -8.15 -25.19
C GLU A 47 -4.09 -8.98 -24.54
N TYR A 48 -5.05 -8.31 -23.93
CA TYR A 48 -6.20 -8.88 -23.25
C TYR A 48 -7.45 -8.11 -23.66
N GLU A 49 -8.57 -8.81 -23.74
CA GLU A 49 -9.85 -8.20 -24.15
C GLU A 49 -10.34 -7.14 -23.16
N TYR A 50 -10.10 -7.37 -21.87
CA TYR A 50 -10.64 -6.50 -20.82
C TYR A 50 -9.56 -6.00 -19.89
N LYS A 51 -9.67 -4.71 -19.58
CA LYS A 51 -8.85 -4.04 -18.59
C LYS A 51 -9.72 -3.54 -17.46
N LEU A 52 -9.49 -4.04 -16.26
CA LEU A 52 -10.22 -3.65 -15.06
C LEU A 52 -9.35 -2.73 -14.21
N LEU A 53 -9.93 -1.63 -13.75
CA LEU A 53 -9.27 -0.65 -12.87
C LEU A 53 -10.00 -0.58 -11.53
N LEU A 54 -9.27 -0.70 -10.42
CA LEU A 54 -9.77 -0.45 -9.08
C LEU A 54 -9.45 0.99 -8.71
N ILE A 55 -10.48 1.83 -8.58
CA ILE A 55 -10.37 3.28 -8.38
C ILE A 55 -10.77 3.63 -6.96
N ALA A 56 -9.97 4.49 -6.30
CA ALA A 56 -10.25 4.99 -4.96
C ALA A 56 -11.38 6.04 -4.99
N GLN A 57 -12.38 5.89 -4.10
CA GLN A 57 -13.47 6.85 -3.96
C GLN A 57 -13.20 7.94 -2.93
N ARG A 58 -12.20 7.75 -2.05
CA ARG A 58 -11.82 8.74 -1.03
C ARG A 58 -10.31 8.92 -1.00
N ALA A 59 -9.89 10.14 -0.71
CA ALA A 59 -8.49 10.43 -0.47
C ALA A 59 -8.04 9.77 0.85
N VAL A 60 -6.98 8.96 0.80
CA VAL A 60 -6.55 8.15 1.93
C VAL A 60 -5.08 7.77 1.80
N GLN A 61 -4.46 7.49 2.93
CA GLN A 61 -3.12 6.93 2.98
C GLN A 61 -3.19 5.41 3.17
N ILE A 62 -2.58 4.66 2.26
CA ILE A 62 -2.61 3.20 2.22
C ILE A 62 -1.22 2.65 2.54
N ARG A 63 -1.10 1.87 3.61
CA ARG A 63 0.17 1.23 3.99
C ARG A 63 0.59 0.15 3.00
N HIS A 64 1.91 -0.06 2.88
CA HIS A 64 2.47 -1.08 2.00
C HIS A 64 1.91 -2.50 2.28
N ASN A 65 1.67 -2.83 3.55
CA ASN A 65 1.12 -4.14 3.92
C ASN A 65 -0.34 -4.33 3.46
N ALA A 66 -1.15 -3.27 3.40
CA ALA A 66 -2.50 -3.33 2.85
C ALA A 66 -2.47 -3.56 1.33
N LEU A 67 -1.55 -2.90 0.62
CA LEU A 67 -1.34 -3.11 -0.82
C LEU A 67 -0.89 -4.54 -1.13
N GLU A 68 0.06 -5.07 -0.35
CA GLU A 68 0.51 -6.45 -0.50
C GLU A 68 -0.61 -7.45 -0.23
N SER A 69 -1.40 -7.23 0.83
CA SER A 69 -2.56 -8.07 1.14
C SER A 69 -3.62 -8.04 0.03
N ALA A 70 -3.86 -6.86 -0.57
CA ALA A 70 -4.77 -6.71 -1.70
C ALA A 70 -4.25 -7.45 -2.95
N ARG A 71 -2.94 -7.34 -3.24
CA ARG A 71 -2.29 -8.07 -4.32
C ARG A 71 -2.47 -9.58 -4.16
N ILE A 72 -2.13 -10.10 -3.00
CA ILE A 72 -2.24 -11.55 -2.70
C ILE A 72 -3.69 -12.02 -2.86
N ALA A 73 -4.67 -11.29 -2.32
CA ALA A 73 -6.08 -11.65 -2.42
C ALA A 73 -6.59 -11.67 -3.88
N ALA A 74 -6.12 -10.72 -4.70
CA ALA A 74 -6.44 -10.68 -6.12
C ALA A 74 -5.83 -11.88 -6.87
N VAL A 75 -4.52 -12.11 -6.69
CA VAL A 75 -3.79 -13.20 -7.35
C VAL A 75 -4.37 -14.57 -6.99
N GLN A 76 -4.59 -14.83 -5.71
CA GLN A 76 -5.21 -16.10 -5.28
C GLN A 76 -6.57 -16.33 -5.93
N THR A 77 -7.34 -15.27 -6.15
CA THR A 77 -8.64 -15.39 -6.82
C THR A 77 -8.50 -15.67 -8.31
N LEU A 78 -7.56 -14.99 -8.98
CA LEU A 78 -7.27 -15.23 -10.39
C LEU A 78 -6.74 -16.64 -10.63
N GLU A 79 -5.73 -17.08 -9.87
CA GLU A 79 -5.12 -18.40 -10.00
C GLU A 79 -6.08 -19.55 -9.68
N LYS A 80 -6.99 -19.36 -8.73
CA LYS A 80 -7.99 -20.37 -8.39
C LYS A 80 -8.99 -20.60 -9.51
N ASN A 81 -9.37 -19.56 -10.25
CA ASN A 81 -10.45 -19.63 -11.25
C ASN A 81 -9.94 -19.75 -12.70
N ILE A 82 -8.74 -19.26 -13.00
CA ILE A 82 -8.17 -19.27 -14.36
C ILE A 82 -7.04 -20.29 -14.47
N GLY A 83 -6.39 -20.65 -13.35
CA GLY A 83 -5.23 -21.53 -13.31
C GLY A 83 -3.90 -20.79 -13.10
N LYS A 84 -2.90 -21.49 -12.56
CA LYS A 84 -1.56 -20.95 -12.33
C LYS A 84 -0.84 -20.69 -13.66
N GLY A 85 -0.20 -19.51 -13.75
CA GLY A 85 0.63 -19.17 -14.91
C GLY A 85 -0.14 -18.79 -16.18
N ALA A 86 -1.48 -18.72 -16.10
CA ALA A 86 -2.30 -18.41 -17.25
C ALA A 86 -2.53 -16.91 -17.45
N THR A 87 -3.16 -16.61 -18.45
CA THR A 87 -3.77 -15.49 -19.14
C THR A 87 -4.31 -14.33 -18.28
N TYR A 88 -3.53 -13.80 -17.34
CA TYR A 88 -3.84 -12.54 -16.68
C TYR A 88 -2.59 -11.69 -16.48
N PHE A 89 -2.78 -10.40 -16.35
CA PHE A 89 -1.76 -9.45 -15.94
C PHE A 89 -2.29 -8.55 -14.85
N LEU A 90 -1.60 -8.49 -13.71
CA LEU A 90 -1.94 -7.63 -12.58
C LEU A 90 -0.83 -6.61 -12.37
N LYS A 91 -1.22 -5.34 -12.18
CA LYS A 91 -0.31 -4.24 -11.89
C LYS A 91 -0.81 -3.38 -10.73
N ILE A 92 0.03 -3.14 -9.73
CA ILE A 92 -0.19 -2.12 -8.72
C ILE A 92 0.26 -0.78 -9.30
N ARG A 93 -0.67 0.18 -9.45
CA ARG A 93 -0.40 1.47 -10.09
C ARG A 93 0.13 2.54 -9.16
N ILE A 94 0.09 2.30 -7.86
CA ILE A 94 0.55 3.24 -6.84
C ILE A 94 1.79 2.71 -6.14
N TYR A 95 2.68 3.63 -5.78
CA TYR A 95 3.89 3.31 -5.02
C TYR A 95 3.84 3.97 -3.63
N PRO A 96 4.21 3.25 -2.56
CA PRO A 96 4.22 3.80 -1.20
C PRO A 96 5.48 4.65 -0.95
N HIS A 97 5.43 5.92 -1.35
CA HIS A 97 6.55 6.86 -1.19
C HIS A 97 6.66 7.48 0.21
N HIS A 98 5.50 7.67 0.89
CA HIS A 98 5.48 8.34 2.18
C HIS A 98 6.01 7.43 3.26
N VAL A 99 6.97 7.90 4.08
CA VAL A 99 7.55 7.14 5.17
C VAL A 99 6.72 7.35 6.44
N LEU A 100 6.25 6.26 7.01
CA LEU A 100 5.55 6.27 8.29
C LEU A 100 6.56 6.24 9.43
N ARG A 101 6.33 7.13 10.42
CA ARG A 101 7.13 7.23 11.63
C ARG A 101 6.33 6.79 12.85
N GLU A 102 7.02 6.32 13.84
CA GLU A 102 6.44 6.03 15.14
C GLU A 102 7.41 6.39 16.26
N ASN A 103 6.90 7.13 17.25
CA ASN A 103 7.53 7.29 18.54
C ASN A 103 6.88 6.28 19.50
N ALA A 104 7.50 5.13 19.65
CA ALA A 104 6.99 4.08 20.55
C ALA A 104 7.25 4.48 22.00
N LEU A 105 6.16 4.81 22.70
CA LEU A 105 6.21 5.12 24.14
C LEU A 105 6.15 3.80 24.93
N ALA A 106 7.11 3.59 25.83
CA ALA A 106 7.02 2.53 26.80
C ALA A 106 6.01 2.93 27.90
N THR A 107 5.23 1.98 28.34
CA THR A 107 4.28 2.13 29.44
C THR A 107 4.68 1.20 30.57
N GLY A 108 4.60 1.68 31.82
CA GLY A 108 4.91 0.91 33.00
C GLY A 108 6.00 1.53 33.87
N ALA A 109 6.27 0.88 35.02
CA ALA A 109 7.30 1.29 35.95
C ALA A 109 8.69 1.24 35.27
N GLY A 110 9.47 2.31 35.39
CA GLY A 110 10.80 2.39 34.78
C GLY A 110 10.83 2.79 33.32
N ALA A 111 9.70 3.20 32.73
CA ALA A 111 9.65 3.71 31.35
C ALA A 111 10.63 4.88 31.10
N ASP A 112 10.81 5.74 32.10
CA ASP A 112 11.70 6.90 32.07
C ASP A 112 13.18 6.52 31.85
N ARG A 113 13.56 5.31 32.22
CA ARG A 113 14.94 4.81 32.01
C ARG A 113 15.25 4.51 30.54
N PHE A 114 14.22 4.29 29.73
CA PHE A 114 14.35 3.87 28.33
C PHE A 114 13.95 4.94 27.33
N GLN A 115 13.18 5.94 27.76
CA GLN A 115 12.67 6.98 26.89
C GLN A 115 12.42 8.31 27.61
N GLN A 116 12.33 9.37 26.85
CA GLN A 116 12.07 10.73 27.34
C GLN A 116 10.63 11.20 27.06
N GLY A 117 9.66 10.28 27.02
CA GLY A 117 8.27 10.59 26.68
C GLY A 117 8.12 11.23 25.31
N MET A 118 7.43 12.38 25.26
CA MET A 118 7.21 13.14 24.03
C MET A 118 8.38 14.08 23.65
N ARG A 119 9.42 14.15 24.45
CA ARG A 119 10.64 14.86 24.08
C ARG A 119 11.30 14.15 22.92
N GLN A 120 11.64 14.88 21.87
CA GLN A 120 12.13 14.33 20.60
C GLN A 120 11.13 13.34 19.92
N SER A 121 9.87 13.72 19.90
CA SER A 121 8.73 12.88 19.47
C SER A 121 8.67 12.59 17.96
N PHE A 122 9.65 13.07 17.15
CA PHE A 122 9.65 12.85 15.70
C PHE A 122 9.53 11.37 15.31
N GLY A 123 10.04 10.47 16.14
CA GLY A 123 9.94 9.03 15.95
C GLY A 123 10.93 8.44 14.95
N LYS A 124 10.88 7.12 14.84
CA LYS A 124 11.71 6.34 13.93
C LYS A 124 10.87 5.86 12.74
N PRO A 125 11.45 5.73 11.52
CA PRO A 125 10.73 5.19 10.37
C PRO A 125 10.41 3.71 10.60
N ILE A 126 9.14 3.34 10.40
CA ILE A 126 8.63 1.97 10.60
C ILE A 126 8.13 1.31 9.33
N GLY A 127 7.77 2.07 8.32
CA GLY A 127 7.22 1.55 7.08
C GLY A 127 6.92 2.65 6.08
N THR A 128 6.26 2.26 4.99
CA THR A 128 5.89 3.17 3.91
C THR A 128 4.40 3.10 3.60
N ALA A 129 3.86 4.18 3.06
CA ALA A 129 2.48 4.29 2.62
C ALA A 129 2.35 5.10 1.34
N ALA A 130 1.33 4.79 0.57
CA ALA A 130 0.94 5.56 -0.61
C ALA A 130 -0.14 6.57 -0.25
N GLN A 131 0.04 7.81 -0.63
CA GLN A 131 -0.98 8.86 -0.50
C GLN A 131 -1.83 8.88 -1.77
N VAL A 132 -3.08 8.52 -1.64
CA VAL A 132 -4.01 8.32 -2.76
C VAL A 132 -5.04 9.44 -2.78
N ARG A 133 -5.31 9.95 -3.97
CA ARG A 133 -6.37 10.93 -4.24
C ARG A 133 -7.64 10.24 -4.72
N VAL A 134 -8.75 10.95 -4.65
CA VAL A 134 -10.02 10.51 -5.24
C VAL A 134 -9.85 10.32 -6.74
N GLY A 135 -10.42 9.25 -7.30
CA GLY A 135 -10.33 8.94 -8.73
C GLY A 135 -9.02 8.28 -9.17
N GLN A 136 -8.07 8.06 -8.26
CA GLN A 136 -6.79 7.46 -8.61
C GLN A 136 -6.91 5.94 -8.74
N PRO A 137 -6.42 5.33 -9.85
CA PRO A 137 -6.38 3.89 -10.01
C PRO A 137 -5.31 3.28 -9.08
N LEU A 138 -5.71 2.26 -8.33
CA LEU A 138 -4.87 1.56 -7.34
C LEU A 138 -4.26 0.30 -7.93
N ILE A 139 -5.10 -0.55 -8.52
CA ILE A 139 -4.75 -1.84 -9.10
C ILE A 139 -5.37 -1.92 -10.48
N GLU A 140 -4.61 -2.46 -11.42
CA GLU A 140 -5.04 -2.79 -12.77
C GLU A 140 -4.96 -4.31 -12.94
N ILE A 141 -6.02 -4.91 -13.49
CA ILE A 141 -6.03 -6.31 -13.90
C ILE A 141 -6.44 -6.35 -15.37
N ARG A 142 -5.68 -7.09 -16.16
CA ARG A 142 -6.03 -7.41 -17.55
C ARG A 142 -6.29 -8.90 -17.65
N THR A 143 -7.41 -9.26 -18.25
CA THR A 143 -7.86 -10.65 -18.36
C THR A 143 -8.90 -10.80 -19.47
N ASN A 144 -9.05 -12.02 -19.99
CA ASN A 144 -10.11 -12.33 -20.94
C ASN A 144 -11.42 -12.75 -20.26
N ASN A 145 -11.41 -12.90 -18.91
CA ASN A 145 -12.60 -13.25 -18.14
C ASN A 145 -12.98 -12.11 -17.18
N VAL A 146 -14.01 -11.35 -17.54
CA VAL A 146 -14.47 -10.17 -16.79
C VAL A 146 -14.99 -10.53 -15.41
N ASP A 147 -15.73 -11.63 -15.27
CA ASP A 147 -16.38 -11.99 -14.00
C ASP A 147 -15.36 -12.39 -12.93
N VAL A 148 -14.35 -13.15 -13.34
CA VAL A 148 -13.23 -13.50 -12.46
C VAL A 148 -12.42 -12.24 -12.10
N GLY A 149 -12.21 -11.34 -13.07
CA GLY A 149 -11.56 -10.05 -12.85
C GLY A 149 -12.32 -9.18 -11.84
N LYS A 150 -13.64 -9.06 -11.97
CA LYS A 150 -14.50 -8.34 -11.01
C LYS A 150 -14.45 -8.95 -9.61
N LEU A 151 -14.49 -10.30 -9.52
CA LEU A 151 -14.39 -11.01 -8.24
C LEU A 151 -13.03 -10.76 -7.56
N ALA A 152 -11.95 -10.80 -8.33
CA ALA A 152 -10.60 -10.50 -7.82
C ALA A 152 -10.49 -9.07 -7.31
N MET A 153 -11.01 -8.07 -8.05
CA MET A 153 -11.06 -6.68 -7.64
C MET A 153 -11.89 -6.47 -6.37
N LYS A 154 -13.03 -7.14 -6.26
CA LYS A 154 -13.88 -7.11 -5.05
C LYS A 154 -13.13 -7.64 -3.83
N LYS A 155 -12.42 -8.77 -3.94
CA LYS A 155 -11.62 -9.31 -2.84
C LYS A 155 -10.42 -8.42 -2.49
N ALA A 156 -9.77 -7.81 -3.48
CA ALA A 156 -8.72 -6.84 -3.26
C ALA A 156 -9.22 -5.61 -2.50
N SER A 157 -10.39 -5.08 -2.85
CA SER A 157 -10.96 -3.89 -2.21
C SER A 157 -11.20 -4.07 -0.71
N TYR A 158 -11.54 -5.28 -0.26
CA TYR A 158 -11.72 -5.58 1.17
C TYR A 158 -10.44 -5.43 2.01
N LYS A 159 -9.27 -5.45 1.37
CA LYS A 159 -7.97 -5.27 2.03
C LYS A 159 -7.51 -3.81 2.09
N LEU A 160 -8.26 -2.91 1.44
CA LEU A 160 -7.92 -1.50 1.33
C LEU A 160 -8.75 -0.65 2.31
N PRO A 161 -8.18 0.44 2.86
CA PRO A 161 -8.85 1.28 3.86
C PRO A 161 -9.80 2.32 3.25
N THR A 162 -10.15 2.19 1.99
CA THR A 162 -11.03 3.11 1.26
C THR A 162 -12.05 2.34 0.46
N PRO A 163 -13.29 2.84 0.32
CA PRO A 163 -14.21 2.32 -0.67
C PRO A 163 -13.62 2.48 -2.07
N CYS A 164 -13.78 1.46 -2.89
CA CYS A 164 -13.24 1.44 -4.24
C CYS A 164 -14.35 1.12 -5.24
N LYS A 165 -14.22 1.66 -6.45
CA LYS A 165 -15.08 1.36 -7.61
C LYS A 165 -14.25 0.59 -8.63
N THR A 166 -14.80 -0.49 -9.16
CA THR A 166 -14.23 -1.21 -10.31
C THR A 166 -14.78 -0.62 -11.60
N VAL A 167 -13.90 -0.26 -12.52
CA VAL A 167 -14.22 0.21 -13.87
C VAL A 167 -13.66 -0.81 -14.84
N VAL A 168 -14.42 -1.15 -15.88
CA VAL A 168 -14.03 -2.05 -16.98
C VAL A 168 -13.86 -1.20 -18.22
N GLU A 169 -12.72 -1.32 -18.84
CA GLU A 169 -12.33 -0.70 -20.12
C GLU A 169 -12.07 -1.77 -21.16
#